data_e97489e7022aaeb1b045e1aebfcd67a4
#
_entry.id   e97489e7022aaeb1b045e1aebfcd67a4
#
_cell.length_a   1.000
_cell.length_b   1.000
_cell.length_c   1.000
_cell.angle_alpha   90.00
_cell.angle_beta   90.00
_cell.angle_gamma   90.00
#
_symmetry.space_group_name_H-M   'P 1'
#
loop_
_entity.id
_entity.type
_entity.pdbx_description
1 polymer ?
#
loop_
_entity_poly.entity_id
_entity_poly.type
_entity_poly.pdbx_seq_one_letter_code
_entity_poly.pdbx_strand_id
1 'polypeptide(L)'
;MNKSAAVFKQIKENRLIAILAPKNTAECVGAYEILHPLGITLEIVFRSEIASSGIKAVLDKYPDALILAGTVMTGKLAEHAIEEGVAGVVSADYIPEVLEVCVFHDIMCVPGGLSDVGKQLVRKAELYGCEFEKLKEKYPYQWVYKLFPAVTATNSFFGIAKAWKGPYKGLNVFYTGGLSAENLGDILKSDPDGIFCGSALTKDIDNPEKMEEVAEKWLSIIYSKTN
;
A
#
# COMPACT_ATOMS: atom_id res chain seq x y z
N MET A 1 11.08 12.21 11.39
CA MET A 1 11.30 11.09 10.44
C MET A 1 10.36 11.35 9.27
N ASN A 2 10.80 11.14 8.01
CA ASN A 2 9.96 11.26 6.82
C ASN A 2 8.77 10.28 6.95
N LYS A 3 7.51 10.75 6.74
CA LYS A 3 6.29 9.91 6.85
C LYS A 3 6.36 8.69 5.92
N SER A 4 6.94 8.83 4.74
CA SER A 4 7.12 7.72 3.79
C SER A 4 8.04 6.62 4.32
N ALA A 5 9.15 6.99 4.96
CA ALA A 5 10.02 6.03 5.61
C ALA A 5 9.34 5.37 6.82
N ALA A 6 8.49 6.13 7.55
CA ALA A 6 7.76 5.61 8.70
C ALA A 6 6.68 4.60 8.27
N VAL A 7 5.86 4.92 7.26
CA VAL A 7 4.82 4.00 6.76
C VAL A 7 5.44 2.76 6.12
N PHE A 8 6.54 2.91 5.39
CA PHE A 8 7.27 1.77 4.83
C PHE A 8 7.76 0.82 5.94
N LYS A 9 8.34 1.37 7.03
CA LYS A 9 8.75 0.58 8.19
C LYS A 9 7.56 -0.16 8.81
N GLN A 10 6.44 0.52 9.05
CA GLN A 10 5.22 -0.08 9.59
C GLN A 10 4.72 -1.23 8.71
N ILE A 11 4.70 -1.04 7.37
CA ILE A 11 4.31 -2.10 6.43
C ILE A 11 5.26 -3.29 6.51
N LYS A 12 6.56 -3.06 6.62
CA LYS A 12 7.56 -4.15 6.73
C LYS A 12 7.39 -4.97 8.02
N GLU A 13 6.98 -4.33 9.11
CA GLU A 13 6.79 -4.97 10.42
C GLU A 13 5.50 -5.80 10.45
N ASN A 14 4.39 -5.26 9.93
CA ASN A 14 3.06 -5.86 10.08
C ASN A 14 2.53 -6.54 8.82
N ARG A 15 3.06 -6.22 7.66
CA ARG A 15 2.72 -6.77 6.33
C ARG A 15 1.28 -6.59 5.86
N LEU A 16 0.36 -6.09 6.69
CA LEU A 16 -1.05 -5.95 6.35
C LEU A 16 -1.45 -4.49 6.12
N ILE A 17 -2.06 -4.24 4.99
CA ILE A 17 -2.61 -2.95 4.59
C ILE A 17 -4.10 -3.14 4.29
N ALA A 18 -4.95 -2.40 4.98
CA ALA A 18 -6.39 -2.40 4.74
C ALA A 18 -6.75 -1.34 3.70
N ILE A 19 -7.49 -1.75 2.66
CA ILE A 19 -8.00 -0.84 1.63
C ILE A 19 -9.44 -0.48 1.96
N LEU A 20 -9.72 0.80 2.17
CA LEU A 20 -11.05 1.34 2.40
C LEU A 20 -11.52 2.18 1.22
N ALA A 21 -12.69 1.86 0.67
CA ALA A 21 -13.45 2.72 -0.23
C ALA A 21 -14.59 3.37 0.57
N PRO A 22 -14.40 4.56 1.16
CA PRO A 22 -15.33 5.11 2.13
C PRO A 22 -16.60 5.63 1.46
N LYS A 23 -17.74 5.51 2.16
CA LYS A 23 -19.02 6.13 1.81
C LYS A 23 -19.22 7.48 2.51
N ASN A 24 -18.51 7.72 3.59
CA ASN A 24 -18.49 8.97 4.36
C ASN A 24 -17.18 9.14 5.13
N THR A 25 -16.94 10.31 5.69
CA THR A 25 -15.71 10.65 6.41
C THR A 25 -15.57 9.90 7.74
N ALA A 26 -16.70 9.58 8.40
CA ALA A 26 -16.70 8.85 9.67
C ALA A 26 -16.14 7.44 9.51
N GLU A 27 -16.40 6.77 8.38
CA GLU A 27 -15.80 5.47 8.07
C GLU A 27 -14.27 5.53 8.02
N CYS A 28 -13.68 6.62 7.52
CA CYS A 28 -12.22 6.77 7.48
C CYS A 28 -11.63 6.87 8.88
N VAL A 29 -12.24 7.66 9.75
CA VAL A 29 -11.81 7.83 11.14
C VAL A 29 -12.01 6.53 11.92
N GLY A 30 -13.19 5.91 11.82
CA GLY A 30 -13.49 4.64 12.48
C GLY A 30 -12.56 3.50 12.05
N ALA A 31 -12.30 3.38 10.74
CA ALA A 31 -11.34 2.38 10.25
C ALA A 31 -9.93 2.62 10.81
N TYR A 32 -9.48 3.86 10.86
CA TYR A 32 -8.17 4.18 11.43
C TYR A 32 -8.10 3.80 12.93
N GLU A 33 -9.14 4.12 13.68
CA GLU A 33 -9.21 3.83 15.13
C GLU A 33 -9.19 2.33 15.45
N ILE A 34 -9.77 1.50 14.58
CA ILE A 34 -9.76 0.04 14.71
C ILE A 34 -8.39 -0.53 14.29
N LEU A 35 -7.86 -0.08 13.15
CA LEU A 35 -6.72 -0.72 12.50
C LEU A 35 -5.37 -0.26 13.06
N HIS A 36 -5.26 1.02 13.43
CA HIS A 36 -3.99 1.58 13.90
C HIS A 36 -3.43 0.91 15.17
N PRO A 37 -4.24 0.61 16.21
CA PRO A 37 -3.75 -0.11 17.39
C PRO A 37 -3.21 -1.50 17.08
N LEU A 38 -3.70 -2.13 16.01
CA LEU A 38 -3.24 -3.42 15.52
C LEU A 38 -1.99 -3.31 14.61
N GLY A 39 -1.49 -2.10 14.38
CA GLY A 39 -0.36 -1.83 13.50
C GLY A 39 -0.67 -1.95 11.99
N ILE A 40 -1.94 -2.08 11.61
CA ILE A 40 -2.37 -2.21 10.23
C ILE A 40 -2.39 -0.84 9.58
N THR A 41 -1.72 -0.73 8.41
CA THR A 41 -1.72 0.52 7.63
C THR A 41 -3.05 0.67 6.91
N LEU A 42 -3.62 1.89 6.91
CA LEU A 42 -4.85 2.20 6.18
C LEU A 42 -4.52 2.85 4.82
N GLU A 43 -5.03 2.25 3.73
CA GLU A 43 -5.12 2.86 2.41
C GLU A 43 -6.54 3.34 2.17
N ILE A 44 -6.72 4.62 1.88
CA ILE A 44 -8.02 5.19 1.49
C ILE A 44 -8.04 5.32 -0.04
N VAL A 45 -9.04 4.71 -0.68
CA VAL A 45 -9.21 4.76 -2.14
C VAL A 45 -9.55 6.18 -2.58
N PHE A 46 -8.59 6.87 -3.20
CA PHE A 46 -8.63 8.30 -3.50
C PHE A 46 -9.30 8.58 -4.85
N ARG A 47 -10.63 8.33 -4.92
CA ARG A 47 -11.45 8.51 -6.14
C ARG A 47 -12.62 9.48 -5.97
N SER A 48 -12.76 10.13 -4.82
CA SER A 48 -13.88 11.01 -4.51
C SER A 48 -13.48 12.09 -3.52
N GLU A 49 -14.26 13.17 -3.45
CA GLU A 49 -14.12 14.20 -2.43
C GLU A 49 -14.32 13.67 -1.00
N ILE A 50 -15.11 12.60 -0.84
CA ILE A 50 -15.28 11.90 0.43
C ILE A 50 -13.93 11.33 0.91
N ALA A 51 -13.13 10.78 -0.01
CA ALA A 51 -11.81 10.23 0.34
C ALA A 51 -10.85 11.33 0.80
N SER A 52 -10.78 12.46 0.10
CA SER A 52 -9.98 13.62 0.50
C SER A 52 -10.42 14.14 1.87
N SER A 53 -11.72 14.42 2.04
CA SER A 53 -12.28 14.87 3.33
C SER A 53 -12.04 13.84 4.44
N GLY A 54 -12.06 12.54 4.12
CA GLY A 54 -11.82 11.46 5.06
C GLY A 54 -10.35 11.41 5.52
N ILE A 55 -9.39 11.53 4.61
CA ILE A 55 -7.97 11.63 4.94
C ILE A 55 -7.74 12.83 5.85
N LYS A 56 -8.29 13.99 5.48
CA LYS A 56 -8.18 15.20 6.29
C LYS A 56 -8.76 15.00 7.69
N ALA A 57 -9.96 14.42 7.81
CA ALA A 57 -10.58 14.16 9.11
C ALA A 57 -9.74 13.23 10.00
N VAL A 58 -9.08 12.22 9.43
CA VAL A 58 -8.13 11.37 10.17
C VAL A 58 -6.93 12.19 10.62
N LEU A 59 -6.30 12.98 9.74
CA LEU A 59 -5.10 13.76 10.04
C LEU A 59 -5.36 14.93 10.99
N ASP A 60 -6.54 15.54 10.94
CA ASP A 60 -6.96 16.57 11.90
C ASP A 60 -7.06 15.99 13.33
N LYS A 61 -7.55 14.75 13.46
CA LYS A 61 -7.67 14.05 14.75
C LYS A 61 -6.37 13.38 15.18
N TYR A 62 -5.62 12.85 14.23
CA TYR A 62 -4.36 12.10 14.43
C TYR A 62 -3.27 12.64 13.51
N PRO A 63 -2.59 13.75 13.85
CA PRO A 63 -1.63 14.44 12.96
C PRO A 63 -0.45 13.57 12.50
N ASP A 64 -0.10 12.55 13.28
CA ASP A 64 0.99 11.61 12.98
C ASP A 64 0.51 10.35 12.22
N ALA A 65 -0.77 10.31 11.82
CA ALA A 65 -1.30 9.15 11.11
C ALA A 65 -0.58 8.89 9.78
N LEU A 66 -0.31 7.61 9.53
CA LEU A 66 0.39 7.12 8.34
C LEU A 66 -0.63 6.53 7.35
N ILE A 67 -1.27 7.41 6.58
CA ILE A 67 -2.32 7.05 5.60
C ILE A 67 -1.72 6.94 4.21
N LEU A 68 -2.17 5.93 3.43
CA LEU A 68 -1.88 5.82 2.00
C LEU A 68 -3.10 6.29 1.18
N ALA A 69 -2.84 7.05 0.12
CA ALA A 69 -3.85 7.32 -0.91
C ALA A 69 -3.79 6.24 -1.99
N GLY A 70 -4.87 5.50 -2.18
CA GLY A 70 -4.98 4.41 -3.14
C GLY A 70 -5.70 4.77 -4.43
N THR A 71 -5.43 4.01 -5.50
CA THR A 71 -6.04 4.21 -6.82
C THR A 71 -5.82 5.61 -7.40
N VAL A 72 -4.66 6.19 -7.13
CA VAL A 72 -4.25 7.48 -7.69
C VAL A 72 -3.79 7.27 -9.13
N MET A 73 -4.52 7.84 -10.10
CA MET A 73 -4.37 7.53 -11.52
C MET A 73 -3.90 8.72 -12.37
N THR A 74 -3.64 9.88 -11.78
CA THR A 74 -3.13 11.06 -12.48
C THR A 74 -2.19 11.87 -11.58
N GLY A 75 -1.25 12.65 -12.18
CA GLY A 75 -0.36 13.55 -11.43
C GLY A 75 -1.14 14.54 -10.58
N LYS A 76 -2.25 15.09 -11.11
CA LYS A 76 -3.11 16.03 -10.35
C LYS A 76 -3.71 15.41 -9.10
N LEU A 77 -4.15 14.14 -9.17
CA LEU A 77 -4.64 13.44 -7.97
C LEU A 77 -3.51 13.13 -6.99
N ALA A 78 -2.29 12.87 -7.48
CA ALA A 78 -1.13 12.67 -6.64
C ALA A 78 -0.77 13.94 -5.86
N GLU A 79 -0.72 15.10 -6.54
CA GLU A 79 -0.51 16.40 -5.90
C GLU A 79 -1.55 16.64 -4.79
N HIS A 80 -2.84 16.47 -5.13
CA HIS A 80 -3.92 16.67 -4.16
C HIS A 80 -3.79 15.73 -2.94
N ALA A 81 -3.50 14.44 -3.15
CA ALA A 81 -3.30 13.50 -2.03
C ALA A 81 -2.10 13.90 -1.14
N ILE A 82 -1.03 14.38 -1.74
CA ILE A 82 0.17 14.84 -1.02
C ILE A 82 -0.12 16.12 -0.23
N GLU A 83 -0.87 17.05 -0.80
CA GLU A 83 -1.34 18.26 -0.11
C GLU A 83 -2.19 17.94 1.13
N GLU A 84 -3.00 16.89 1.08
CA GLU A 84 -3.73 16.38 2.25
C GLU A 84 -2.83 15.74 3.32
N GLY A 85 -1.55 15.47 3.02
CA GLY A 85 -0.56 15.01 3.99
C GLY A 85 -0.42 13.49 4.10
N VAL A 86 -0.76 12.73 3.04
CA VAL A 86 -0.57 11.27 3.02
C VAL A 86 0.90 10.85 3.14
N ALA A 87 1.13 9.66 3.67
CA ALA A 87 2.47 9.09 3.83
C ALA A 87 2.97 8.36 2.57
N GLY A 88 2.07 8.02 1.65
CA GLY A 88 2.40 7.36 0.40
C GLY A 88 1.23 7.32 -0.58
N VAL A 89 1.56 7.13 -1.84
CA VAL A 89 0.63 7.07 -2.97
C VAL A 89 0.71 5.71 -3.64
N VAL A 90 -0.44 5.11 -3.90
CA VAL A 90 -0.58 3.78 -4.51
C VAL A 90 -1.41 3.89 -5.78
N SER A 91 -0.90 3.41 -6.89
CA SER A 91 -1.61 3.35 -8.17
C SER A 91 -1.87 1.90 -8.61
N ALA A 92 -2.87 1.71 -9.47
CA ALA A 92 -3.20 0.38 -10.01
C ALA A 92 -2.21 -0.05 -11.09
N ASP A 93 -1.54 0.91 -11.73
CA ASP A 93 -0.58 0.70 -12.79
C ASP A 93 0.64 1.61 -12.62
N TYR A 94 1.67 1.44 -13.46
CA TYR A 94 2.77 2.39 -13.58
C TYR A 94 2.32 3.61 -14.39
N ILE A 95 2.21 4.75 -13.71
CA ILE A 95 1.79 6.03 -14.29
C ILE A 95 2.92 7.03 -14.08
N PRO A 96 3.65 7.43 -15.15
CA PRO A 96 4.83 8.28 -15.04
C PRO A 96 4.56 9.59 -14.27
N GLU A 97 3.47 10.28 -14.55
CA GLU A 97 3.13 11.56 -13.90
C GLU A 97 2.90 11.40 -12.39
N VAL A 98 2.27 10.31 -11.95
CA VAL A 98 2.10 10.01 -10.53
C VAL A 98 3.43 9.77 -9.85
N LEU A 99 4.31 9.00 -10.51
CA LEU A 99 5.64 8.70 -10.00
C LEU A 99 6.50 9.97 -9.90
N GLU A 100 6.47 10.83 -10.92
CA GLU A 100 7.25 12.07 -10.95
C GLU A 100 6.85 13.02 -9.83
N VAL A 101 5.55 13.19 -9.62
CA VAL A 101 5.01 13.99 -8.51
C VAL A 101 5.44 13.42 -7.16
N CYS A 102 5.30 12.11 -6.94
CA CYS A 102 5.69 11.49 -5.68
C CYS A 102 7.18 11.64 -5.39
N VAL A 103 8.05 11.47 -6.40
CA VAL A 103 9.49 11.63 -6.23
C VAL A 103 9.87 13.08 -5.96
N PHE A 104 9.24 14.04 -6.66
CA PHE A 104 9.46 15.47 -6.44
C PHE A 104 9.19 15.89 -5.00
N HIS A 105 8.13 15.35 -4.38
CA HIS A 105 7.75 15.61 -2.98
C HIS A 105 8.40 14.64 -1.97
N ASP A 106 9.24 13.72 -2.41
CA ASP A 106 9.87 12.68 -1.58
C ASP A 106 8.84 11.80 -0.84
N ILE A 107 7.73 11.48 -1.51
CA ILE A 107 6.65 10.63 -1.00
C ILE A 107 6.78 9.22 -1.58
N MET A 108 6.54 8.20 -0.74
CA MET A 108 6.54 6.78 -1.16
C MET A 108 5.57 6.58 -2.33
N CYS A 109 6.08 6.12 -3.46
CA CYS A 109 5.29 5.79 -4.64
C CYS A 109 5.25 4.28 -4.84
N VAL A 110 4.04 3.70 -4.83
CA VAL A 110 3.80 2.27 -5.03
C VAL A 110 3.05 2.04 -6.34
N PRO A 111 3.75 1.99 -7.49
CA PRO A 111 3.13 1.63 -8.76
C PRO A 111 2.69 0.17 -8.74
N GLY A 112 1.64 -0.16 -9.51
CA GLY A 112 1.12 -1.51 -9.61
C GLY A 112 1.22 -2.11 -11.02
N GLY A 113 0.73 -3.34 -11.17
CA GLY A 113 0.60 -4.03 -12.46
C GLY A 113 1.30 -5.37 -12.50
N LEU A 114 1.45 -5.90 -13.72
CA LEU A 114 2.12 -7.18 -14.01
C LEU A 114 3.41 -7.00 -14.81
N SER A 115 3.82 -5.75 -15.08
CA SER A 115 4.99 -5.39 -15.88
C SER A 115 5.62 -4.08 -15.36
N ASP A 116 6.57 -3.53 -16.11
CA ASP A 116 7.15 -2.19 -15.91
C ASP A 116 7.94 -1.96 -14.59
N VAL A 117 8.21 -3.04 -13.84
CA VAL A 117 8.99 -2.97 -12.60
C VAL A 117 10.34 -2.26 -12.82
N GLY A 118 11.08 -2.65 -13.86
CA GLY A 118 12.36 -2.04 -14.20
C GLY A 118 12.23 -0.58 -14.60
N LYS A 119 11.24 -0.26 -15.44
CA LYS A 119 11.03 1.12 -15.91
C LYS A 119 10.78 2.09 -14.76
N GLN A 120 9.89 1.73 -13.82
CA GLN A 120 9.59 2.60 -12.69
C GLN A 120 10.77 2.77 -11.75
N LEU A 121 11.58 1.71 -11.51
CA LEU A 121 12.76 1.80 -10.64
C LEU A 121 13.86 2.65 -11.27
N VAL A 122 14.13 2.47 -12.57
CA VAL A 122 15.07 3.31 -13.33
C VAL A 122 14.63 4.77 -13.29
N ARG A 123 13.33 5.03 -13.56
CA ARG A 123 12.81 6.39 -13.55
C ARG A 123 12.93 7.06 -12.17
N LYS A 124 12.66 6.33 -11.09
CA LYS A 124 12.88 6.82 -9.73
C LYS A 124 14.36 7.19 -9.49
N ALA A 125 15.29 6.32 -9.87
CA ALA A 125 16.73 6.58 -9.71
C ALA A 125 17.16 7.84 -10.47
N GLU A 126 16.72 8.00 -11.73
CA GLU A 126 16.96 9.20 -12.53
C GLU A 126 16.46 10.47 -11.85
N LEU A 127 15.23 10.47 -11.37
CA LEU A 127 14.59 11.63 -10.72
C LEU A 127 15.26 11.99 -9.39
N TYR A 128 15.72 10.99 -8.62
CA TYR A 128 16.50 11.21 -7.41
C TYR A 128 17.99 11.56 -7.70
N GLY A 129 18.41 11.56 -8.97
CA GLY A 129 19.80 11.82 -9.34
C GLY A 129 20.78 10.83 -8.73
N CYS A 130 20.42 9.56 -8.65
CA CYS A 130 21.27 8.52 -8.12
C CYS A 130 21.42 7.33 -9.09
N GLU A 131 22.50 6.56 -8.92
CA GLU A 131 22.67 5.30 -9.62
C GLU A 131 21.57 4.31 -9.24
N PHE A 132 21.15 3.49 -10.20
CA PHE A 132 20.07 2.52 -10.02
C PHE A 132 20.28 1.62 -8.79
N GLU A 133 21.49 1.10 -8.62
CA GLU A 133 21.86 0.22 -7.51
C GLU A 133 21.80 0.92 -6.15
N LYS A 134 21.91 2.26 -6.13
CA LYS A 134 21.89 3.08 -4.92
C LYS A 134 20.48 3.50 -4.49
N LEU A 135 19.47 3.37 -5.35
CA LEU A 135 18.10 3.76 -5.04
C LEU A 135 17.60 3.05 -3.77
N LYS A 136 17.79 1.74 -3.70
CA LYS A 136 17.34 0.91 -2.57
C LYS A 136 18.03 1.27 -1.24
N GLU A 137 19.29 1.69 -1.28
CA GLU A 137 20.06 2.05 -0.10
C GLU A 137 19.67 3.44 0.43
N LYS A 138 19.49 4.40 -0.49
CA LYS A 138 19.18 5.80 -0.14
C LYS A 138 17.70 6.03 0.12
N TYR A 139 16.83 5.36 -0.64
CA TYR A 139 15.37 5.54 -0.62
C TYR A 139 14.67 4.17 -0.57
N PRO A 140 14.82 3.38 0.51
CA PRO A 140 14.28 2.02 0.60
C PRO A 140 12.76 1.95 0.39
N TYR A 141 12.01 2.99 0.80
CA TYR A 141 10.57 3.12 0.58
C TYR A 141 10.19 3.36 -0.90
N GLN A 142 11.15 3.62 -1.79
CA GLN A 142 10.94 3.70 -3.22
C GLN A 142 11.28 2.38 -3.96
N TRP A 143 11.97 1.44 -3.29
CA TRP A 143 12.31 0.13 -3.85
C TRP A 143 11.17 -0.87 -3.65
N VAL A 144 9.99 -0.49 -4.18
CA VAL A 144 8.71 -1.17 -3.98
C VAL A 144 7.97 -1.32 -5.30
N TYR A 145 7.13 -2.35 -5.40
CA TYR A 145 6.18 -2.56 -6.50
C TYR A 145 4.97 -3.35 -6.02
N LYS A 146 3.80 -3.08 -6.60
CA LYS A 146 2.55 -3.75 -6.26
C LYS A 146 2.16 -4.74 -7.36
N LEU A 147 2.15 -6.02 -7.06
CA LEU A 147 1.57 -7.06 -7.92
C LEU A 147 0.04 -6.90 -7.94
N PHE A 148 -0.52 -6.48 -9.08
CA PHE A 148 -1.96 -6.27 -9.26
C PHE A 148 -2.44 -6.62 -10.66
N PRO A 149 -3.51 -7.46 -10.78
CA PRO A 149 -4.07 -8.28 -9.70
C PRO A 149 -3.12 -9.43 -9.30
N ALA A 150 -3.04 -9.75 -8.00
CA ALA A 150 -2.22 -10.87 -7.53
C ALA A 150 -2.89 -12.23 -7.78
N VAL A 151 -4.22 -12.26 -7.68
CA VAL A 151 -5.07 -13.43 -7.93
C VAL A 151 -6.28 -13.02 -8.76
N THR A 152 -6.64 -13.84 -9.73
CA THR A 152 -7.90 -13.77 -10.49
C THR A 152 -8.70 -15.06 -10.28
N ALA A 153 -9.90 -15.15 -10.83
CA ALA A 153 -10.74 -16.34 -10.72
C ALA A 153 -10.04 -17.65 -11.22
N THR A 154 -9.10 -17.51 -12.16
CA THR A 154 -8.47 -18.65 -12.82
C THR A 154 -6.96 -18.75 -12.61
N ASN A 155 -6.30 -17.68 -12.17
CA ASN A 155 -4.84 -17.62 -12.10
C ASN A 155 -4.34 -16.87 -10.86
N SER A 156 -3.16 -17.31 -10.37
CA SER A 156 -2.32 -16.54 -9.46
C SER A 156 -1.05 -16.08 -10.16
N PHE A 157 -0.59 -14.87 -9.84
CA PHE A 157 0.59 -14.27 -10.47
C PHE A 157 1.83 -14.23 -9.56
N PHE A 158 1.84 -15.01 -8.47
CA PHE A 158 2.95 -15.04 -7.49
C PHE A 158 4.29 -15.42 -8.11
N GLY A 159 4.27 -16.28 -9.16
CA GLY A 159 5.46 -16.65 -9.90
C GLY A 159 6.17 -15.47 -10.57
N ILE A 160 5.41 -14.47 -11.02
CA ILE A 160 5.95 -13.25 -11.62
C ILE A 160 6.72 -12.46 -10.56
N ALA A 161 6.12 -12.25 -9.37
CA ALA A 161 6.77 -11.53 -8.28
C ALA A 161 8.07 -12.21 -7.83
N LYS A 162 8.09 -13.54 -7.78
CA LYS A 162 9.30 -14.32 -7.49
C LYS A 162 10.37 -14.11 -8.56
N ALA A 163 9.98 -14.08 -9.83
CA ALA A 163 10.90 -13.84 -10.94
C ALA A 163 11.53 -12.43 -10.87
N TRP A 164 10.77 -11.42 -10.48
CA TRP A 164 11.31 -10.06 -10.31
C TRP A 164 12.39 -9.95 -9.23
N LYS A 165 12.29 -10.74 -8.15
CA LYS A 165 13.30 -10.72 -7.07
C LYS A 165 14.69 -11.18 -7.53
N GLY A 166 14.80 -11.84 -8.68
CA GLY A 166 16.09 -12.22 -9.30
C GLY A 166 16.90 -10.99 -9.79
N PRO A 167 16.41 -10.27 -10.82
CA PRO A 167 17.10 -9.09 -11.34
C PRO A 167 17.03 -7.87 -10.39
N TYR A 168 15.96 -7.74 -9.60
CA TYR A 168 15.73 -6.62 -8.67
C TYR A 168 15.93 -7.06 -7.23
N LYS A 169 17.16 -7.38 -6.84
CA LYS A 169 17.50 -7.91 -5.51
C LYS A 169 17.00 -7.00 -4.38
N GLY A 170 16.21 -7.59 -3.47
CA GLY A 170 15.62 -6.88 -2.34
C GLY A 170 14.41 -6.01 -2.70
N LEU A 171 13.82 -6.19 -3.89
CA LEU A 171 12.56 -5.54 -4.24
C LEU A 171 11.48 -5.95 -3.25
N ASN A 172 10.82 -4.96 -2.68
CA ASN A 172 9.63 -5.19 -1.84
C ASN A 172 8.41 -5.30 -2.74
N VAL A 173 7.82 -6.49 -2.78
CA VAL A 173 6.63 -6.74 -3.61
C VAL A 173 5.40 -6.85 -2.73
N PHE A 174 4.47 -5.94 -2.94
CA PHE A 174 3.18 -5.90 -2.26
C PHE A 174 2.11 -6.58 -3.12
N TYR A 175 1.30 -7.45 -2.52
CA TYR A 175 0.27 -8.17 -3.24
C TYR A 175 -1.10 -7.57 -2.99
N THR A 176 -1.89 -7.42 -4.06
CA THR A 176 -3.27 -6.94 -3.98
C THR A 176 -4.14 -7.50 -5.11
N GLY A 177 -5.44 -7.56 -4.85
CA GLY A 177 -6.43 -8.08 -5.79
C GLY A 177 -6.65 -9.59 -5.69
N GLY A 178 -7.90 -9.96 -5.41
CA GLY A 178 -8.33 -11.35 -5.24
C GLY A 178 -7.85 -12.03 -3.95
N LEU A 179 -7.44 -11.26 -2.96
CA LEU A 179 -6.95 -11.77 -1.68
C LEU A 179 -8.11 -12.01 -0.72
N SER A 180 -8.10 -13.15 -0.04
CA SER A 180 -9.10 -13.56 0.95
C SER A 180 -8.46 -14.39 2.06
N ALA A 181 -9.19 -14.60 3.16
CA ALA A 181 -8.72 -15.45 4.25
C ALA A 181 -8.46 -16.90 3.80
N GLU A 182 -9.23 -17.38 2.82
CA GLU A 182 -9.11 -18.76 2.30
C GLU A 182 -7.81 -18.98 1.51
N ASN A 183 -7.35 -17.97 0.76
CA ASN A 183 -6.13 -18.06 -0.05
C ASN A 183 -4.89 -17.45 0.63
N LEU A 184 -5.04 -16.84 1.79
CA LEU A 184 -3.95 -16.16 2.49
C LEU A 184 -2.77 -17.08 2.80
N GLY A 185 -3.05 -18.36 3.18
CA GLY A 185 -2.02 -19.34 3.44
C GLY A 185 -1.13 -19.65 2.23
N ASP A 186 -1.69 -19.65 1.02
CA ASP A 186 -0.94 -19.86 -0.23
C ASP A 186 -0.18 -18.58 -0.64
N ILE A 187 -0.77 -17.41 -0.41
CA ILE A 187 -0.12 -16.11 -0.62
C ILE A 187 1.16 -16.03 0.20
N LEU A 188 1.10 -16.39 1.48
CA LEU A 188 2.24 -16.32 2.40
C LEU A 188 3.39 -17.28 2.02
N LYS A 189 3.13 -18.38 1.31
CA LYS A 189 4.17 -19.26 0.75
C LYS A 189 5.07 -18.58 -0.29
N SER A 190 4.58 -17.49 -0.90
CA SER A 190 5.34 -16.69 -1.88
C SER A 190 6.09 -15.51 -1.26
N ASP A 191 6.08 -15.39 0.06
CA ASP A 191 6.77 -14.38 0.87
C ASP A 191 6.54 -12.93 0.39
N PRO A 192 5.28 -12.43 0.45
CA PRO A 192 4.98 -11.04 0.14
C PRO A 192 5.59 -10.10 1.17
N ASP A 193 6.09 -8.95 0.73
CA ASP A 193 6.59 -7.90 1.62
C ASP A 193 5.46 -7.05 2.21
N GLY A 194 4.25 -7.13 1.63
CA GLY A 194 3.03 -6.51 2.12
C GLY A 194 1.80 -7.09 1.41
N ILE A 195 0.66 -7.02 2.06
CA ILE A 195 -0.62 -7.58 1.63
C ILE A 195 -1.67 -6.49 1.72
N PHE A 196 -2.17 -6.05 0.57
CA PHE A 196 -3.25 -5.07 0.46
C PHE A 196 -4.59 -5.80 0.36
N CYS A 197 -5.41 -5.67 1.39
CA CYS A 197 -6.70 -6.35 1.49
C CYS A 197 -7.85 -5.34 1.52
N GLY A 198 -8.78 -5.47 0.58
CA GLY A 198 -9.97 -4.62 0.49
C GLY A 198 -11.16 -5.17 1.28
N SER A 199 -12.27 -5.43 0.59
CA SER A 199 -13.55 -5.80 1.20
C SER A 199 -13.51 -7.01 2.14
N ALA A 200 -12.58 -7.94 1.96
CA ALA A 200 -12.43 -9.06 2.88
C ALA A 200 -12.01 -8.61 4.30
N LEU A 201 -11.48 -7.40 4.44
CA LEU A 201 -11.08 -6.81 5.73
C LEU A 201 -11.99 -5.65 6.15
N THR A 202 -12.49 -4.85 5.19
CA THR A 202 -13.18 -3.58 5.47
C THR A 202 -14.69 -3.59 5.21
N LYS A 203 -15.27 -4.72 4.78
CA LYS A 203 -16.72 -4.80 4.47
C LYS A 203 -17.62 -4.58 5.69
N ASP A 204 -17.14 -4.91 6.88
CA ASP A 204 -17.87 -4.80 8.14
C ASP A 204 -17.54 -3.49 8.88
N ILE A 205 -17.18 -2.41 8.15
CA ILE A 205 -16.83 -1.10 8.74
C ILE A 205 -17.95 -0.52 9.62
N ASP A 206 -19.21 -0.84 9.35
CA ASP A 206 -20.37 -0.45 10.15
C ASP A 206 -20.49 -1.27 11.46
N ASN A 207 -19.63 -2.28 11.67
CA ASN A 207 -19.55 -3.10 12.87
C ASN A 207 -18.08 -3.19 13.35
N PRO A 208 -17.64 -2.25 14.20
CA PRO A 208 -16.26 -2.17 14.66
C PRO A 208 -15.70 -3.45 15.28
N GLU A 209 -16.46 -4.10 16.16
CA GLU A 209 -16.03 -5.34 16.84
C GLU A 209 -15.74 -6.46 15.84
N LYS A 210 -16.63 -6.61 14.85
CA LYS A 210 -16.46 -7.62 13.81
C LYS A 210 -15.29 -7.32 12.86
N MET A 211 -15.08 -6.04 12.54
CA MET A 211 -13.93 -5.63 11.72
C MET A 211 -12.61 -5.89 12.45
N GLU A 212 -12.54 -5.59 13.75
CA GLU A 212 -11.39 -5.88 14.60
C GLU A 212 -11.09 -7.39 14.67
N GLU A 213 -12.12 -8.22 14.94
CA GLU A 213 -11.99 -9.70 14.94
C GLU A 213 -11.42 -10.22 13.62
N VAL A 214 -11.92 -9.74 12.48
CA VAL A 214 -11.42 -10.12 11.16
C VAL A 214 -9.97 -9.68 10.99
N ALA A 215 -9.61 -8.47 11.40
CA ALA A 215 -8.25 -7.94 11.30
C ALA A 215 -7.27 -8.76 12.15
N GLU A 216 -7.61 -9.08 13.39
CA GLU A 216 -6.81 -9.94 14.27
C GLU A 216 -6.62 -11.35 13.70
N LYS A 217 -7.67 -11.93 13.11
CA LYS A 217 -7.59 -13.22 12.43
C LYS A 217 -6.59 -13.19 11.28
N TRP A 218 -6.60 -12.14 10.45
CA TRP A 218 -5.63 -11.99 9.36
C TRP A 218 -4.20 -11.88 9.89
N LEU A 219 -3.98 -11.06 10.92
CA LEU A 219 -2.67 -10.93 11.56
C LEU A 219 -2.18 -12.25 12.16
N SER A 220 -3.07 -13.00 12.83
CA SER A 220 -2.70 -14.30 13.41
C SER A 220 -2.22 -15.30 12.35
N ILE A 221 -2.85 -15.31 11.16
CA ILE A 221 -2.42 -16.14 10.03
C ILE A 221 -1.07 -15.67 9.48
N ILE A 222 -0.87 -14.36 9.34
CA ILE A 222 0.38 -13.79 8.85
C ILE A 222 1.54 -14.15 9.79
N TYR A 223 1.38 -13.92 11.09
CA TYR A 223 2.43 -14.18 12.08
C TYR A 223 2.72 -15.68 12.30
N SER A 224 1.70 -16.56 12.19
CA SER A 224 1.90 -18.00 12.34
C SER A 224 2.78 -18.61 11.24
N LYS A 225 2.98 -17.94 10.12
CA LYS A 225 3.79 -18.37 8.98
C LYS A 225 5.17 -17.71 8.91
N THR A 226 5.42 -16.73 9.79
CA THR A 226 6.68 -15.98 9.80
C THR A 226 7.69 -16.55 10.82
N ASN A 227 7.25 -17.45 11.69
CA ASN A 227 8.04 -18.27 12.61
C ASN A 227 8.26 -19.69 12.04
#